data_aa71b97e8e5c1162a87895ddc0b1b62d
#
_entry.id   aa71b97e8e5c1162a87895ddc0b1b62d
#
_cell.length_a   1.000
_cell.length_b   1.000
_cell.length_c   1.000
_cell.angle_alpha   90.00
_cell.angle_beta   90.00
_cell.angle_gamma   90.00
#
_symmetry.space_group_name_H-M   'P 1'
#
loop_
_entity.id
_entity.type
_entity.pdbx_description
1 polymer ?
#
loop_
_entity_poly.entity_id
_entity_poly.type
_entity_poly.pdbx_seq_one_letter_code
_entity_poly.pdbx_strand_id
1 'polypeptide(L)'
;LIIMDLEGIFGLFGFSEENNKKKLKELEALKDTPRFKLGMFHKLVMNSLIFKKQTLKFFSKSSPKLDLDDIDTAGEFMVYTRAYYWIQDFKIRSKEWKLALKEYYSDEEFLCSLKLTINYFESTEEYEKCAFLKKIQDLVIKNINTNKNEI
;
A
#
# COMPACT_ATOMS: atom_id res chain seq x y z
N LEU A 1 -21.18 22.62 -13.61
CA LEU A 1 -19.92 22.27 -12.98
C LEU A 1 -19.61 23.23 -11.85
N ILE A 2 -19.84 22.82 -10.65
CA ILE A 2 -19.41 23.55 -9.47
C ILE A 2 -17.92 23.33 -9.34
N ILE A 3 -17.14 24.30 -9.79
CA ILE A 3 -15.72 24.34 -9.42
C ILE A 3 -15.72 24.67 -7.93
N MET A 4 -15.50 23.67 -7.09
CA MET A 4 -15.34 23.91 -5.66
C MET A 4 -14.09 24.75 -5.48
N ASP A 5 -14.28 25.99 -5.06
CA ASP A 5 -13.20 26.83 -4.59
C ASP A 5 -12.66 26.23 -3.30
N LEU A 6 -11.53 25.52 -3.42
CA LEU A 6 -10.86 24.90 -2.29
C LEU A 6 -10.49 25.93 -1.22
N GLU A 7 -10.15 27.14 -1.62
CA GLU A 7 -9.84 28.24 -0.69
C GLU A 7 -11.07 28.65 0.12
N GLY A 8 -12.23 28.70 -0.50
CA GLY A 8 -13.50 28.99 0.19
C GLY A 8 -13.88 27.91 1.19
N ILE A 9 -13.66 26.64 0.85
CA ILE A 9 -13.92 25.52 1.76
C ILE A 9 -12.96 25.54 2.96
N PHE A 10 -11.68 25.77 2.74
CA PHE A 10 -10.70 25.87 3.82
C PHE A 10 -10.97 27.10 4.72
N GLY A 11 -11.45 28.19 4.16
CA GLY A 11 -11.90 29.36 4.92
C GLY A 11 -13.07 29.07 5.86
N LEU A 12 -14.00 28.20 5.42
CA LEU A 12 -15.14 27.75 6.25
C LEU A 12 -14.72 26.96 7.48
N PHE A 13 -13.56 26.27 7.42
CA PHE A 13 -13.00 25.51 8.53
C PHE A 13 -11.99 26.31 9.38
N GLY A 14 -11.84 27.62 9.15
CA GLY A 14 -10.95 28.49 9.91
C GLY A 14 -9.47 28.29 9.63
N PHE A 15 -9.12 27.69 8.49
CA PHE A 15 -7.73 27.51 8.06
C PHE A 15 -7.26 28.73 7.25
N SER A 16 -6.15 29.35 7.67
CA SER A 16 -5.50 30.38 6.86
C SER A 16 -4.76 29.72 5.67
N GLU A 17 -4.67 30.43 4.56
CA GLU A 17 -3.96 29.97 3.35
C GLU A 17 -2.50 29.60 3.65
N GLU A 18 -1.84 30.37 4.51
CA GLU A 18 -0.47 30.13 4.92
C GLU A 18 -0.31 28.82 5.73
N ASN A 19 -1.25 28.55 6.66
CA ASN A 19 -1.29 27.30 7.40
C ASN A 19 -1.55 26.08 6.50
N ASN A 20 -2.39 26.25 5.47
CA ASN A 20 -2.68 25.18 4.51
C ASN A 20 -1.45 24.84 3.65
N LYS A 21 -0.71 25.83 3.18
CA LYS A 21 0.55 25.62 2.45
C LYS A 21 1.59 24.90 3.31
N LYS A 22 1.70 25.25 4.59
CA LYS A 22 2.59 24.59 5.53
C LYS A 22 2.19 23.13 5.75
N LYS A 23 0.90 22.87 6.00
CA LYS A 23 0.38 21.51 6.18
C LYS A 23 0.56 20.63 4.92
N LEU A 24 0.37 21.21 3.73
CA LEU A 24 0.59 20.50 2.47
C LEU A 24 2.07 20.09 2.30
N LYS A 25 3.01 20.98 2.64
CA LYS A 25 4.44 20.67 2.61
C LYS A 25 4.81 19.59 3.62
N GLU A 26 4.23 19.64 4.82
CA GLU A 26 4.43 18.62 5.85
C GLU A 26 3.88 17.24 5.38
N LEU A 27 2.71 17.22 4.72
CA LEU A 27 2.14 16.00 4.15
C LEU A 27 2.98 15.44 3.00
N GLU A 28 3.49 16.29 2.13
CA GLU A 28 4.39 15.88 1.05
C GLU A 28 5.70 15.30 1.59
N ALA A 29 6.28 15.92 2.60
CA ALA A 29 7.47 15.40 3.28
C ALA A 29 7.19 14.04 3.96
N LEU A 30 6.01 13.87 4.55
CA LEU A 30 5.60 12.62 5.19
C LEU A 30 5.46 11.48 4.17
N LYS A 31 4.96 11.75 2.96
CA LYS A 31 4.81 10.75 1.89
C LYS A 31 6.14 10.16 1.41
N ASP A 32 7.24 10.88 1.58
CA ASP A 32 8.57 10.41 1.20
C ASP A 32 9.25 9.56 2.27
N THR A 33 8.64 9.42 3.44
CA THR A 33 9.22 8.61 4.51
C THR A 33 9.06 7.11 4.24
N PRO A 34 10.05 6.28 4.60
CA PRO A 34 9.94 4.82 4.50
C PRO A 34 8.72 4.25 5.21
N ARG A 35 8.43 4.74 6.41
CA ARG A 35 7.26 4.30 7.20
C ARG A 35 5.95 4.51 6.44
N PHE A 36 5.77 5.67 5.83
CA PHE A 36 4.56 5.97 5.06
C PHE A 36 4.44 5.07 3.83
N LYS A 37 5.52 4.89 3.08
CA LYS A 37 5.53 4.06 1.88
C LYS A 37 5.24 2.58 2.18
N LEU A 38 5.85 2.04 3.22
CA LEU A 38 5.57 0.67 3.68
C LEU A 38 4.11 0.52 4.16
N GLY A 39 3.60 1.52 4.85
CA GLY A 39 2.21 1.55 5.31
C GLY A 39 1.22 1.61 4.16
N MET A 40 1.48 2.40 3.12
CA MET A 40 0.64 2.48 1.93
C MET A 40 0.62 1.16 1.15
N PHE A 41 1.78 0.54 0.98
CA PHE A 41 1.87 -0.80 0.40
C PHE A 41 0.99 -1.79 1.16
N HIS A 42 1.17 -1.87 2.46
CA HIS A 42 0.44 -2.81 3.32
C HIS A 42 -1.08 -2.59 3.27
N LYS A 43 -1.52 -1.34 3.43
CA LYS A 43 -2.95 -0.99 3.41
C LYS A 43 -3.61 -1.28 2.07
N LEU A 44 -2.96 -0.96 0.97
CA LEU A 44 -3.50 -1.23 -0.36
C LEU A 44 -3.73 -2.73 -0.59
N VAL A 45 -2.77 -3.56 -0.21
CA VAL A 45 -2.89 -5.01 -0.36
C VAL A 45 -3.97 -5.58 0.56
N MET A 46 -3.95 -5.25 1.83
CA MET A 46 -4.91 -5.81 2.81
C MET A 46 -6.34 -5.32 2.58
N ASN A 47 -6.52 -4.04 2.27
CA ASN A 47 -7.84 -3.49 1.99
C ASN A 47 -8.44 -4.01 0.69
N SER A 48 -7.62 -4.40 -0.27
CA SER A 48 -8.09 -4.97 -1.53
C SER A 48 -8.87 -6.27 -1.35
N LEU A 49 -8.50 -7.08 -0.37
CA LEU A 49 -9.20 -8.33 -0.08
C LEU A 49 -10.64 -8.09 0.37
N ILE A 50 -10.85 -7.07 1.20
CA ILE A 50 -12.18 -6.66 1.67
C ILE A 50 -12.97 -6.03 0.53
N PHE A 51 -12.36 -5.12 -0.19
CA PHE A 51 -12.97 -4.42 -1.32
C PHE A 51 -13.37 -5.38 -2.44
N LYS A 52 -12.53 -6.36 -2.76
CA LYS A 52 -12.83 -7.42 -3.72
C LYS A 52 -14.12 -8.15 -3.37
N LYS A 53 -14.25 -8.62 -2.14
CA LYS A 53 -15.46 -9.29 -1.66
C LYS A 53 -16.72 -8.42 -1.84
N GLN A 54 -16.66 -7.17 -1.46
CA GLN A 54 -17.78 -6.23 -1.54
C GLN A 54 -18.15 -5.91 -2.98
N THR A 55 -17.14 -5.69 -3.83
CA THR A 55 -17.33 -5.36 -5.25
C THR A 55 -17.95 -6.51 -6.01
N LEU A 56 -17.43 -7.73 -5.84
CA LEU A 56 -17.98 -8.93 -6.49
C LEU A 56 -19.42 -9.19 -6.03
N LYS A 57 -19.72 -9.04 -4.74
CA LYS A 57 -21.08 -9.18 -4.21
C LYS A 57 -22.04 -8.16 -4.79
N PHE A 58 -21.60 -6.89 -4.92
CA PHE A 58 -22.41 -5.83 -5.49
C PHE A 58 -22.72 -6.10 -6.97
N PHE A 59 -21.72 -6.40 -7.79
CA PHE A 59 -21.91 -6.62 -9.22
C PHE A 59 -22.66 -7.91 -9.55
N SER A 60 -22.51 -8.96 -8.75
CA SER A 60 -23.28 -10.20 -8.93
C SER A 60 -24.79 -9.98 -8.77
N LYS A 61 -25.20 -9.03 -7.93
CA LYS A 61 -26.62 -8.67 -7.71
C LYS A 61 -27.13 -7.65 -8.72
N SER A 62 -26.30 -6.67 -9.10
CA SER A 62 -26.74 -5.49 -9.87
C SER A 62 -26.66 -5.67 -11.38
N SER A 63 -25.75 -6.52 -11.86
CA SER A 63 -25.43 -6.64 -13.28
C SER A 63 -25.02 -8.06 -13.66
N PRO A 64 -25.97 -9.00 -13.78
CA PRO A 64 -25.65 -10.41 -14.06
C PRO A 64 -24.99 -10.66 -15.41
N LYS A 65 -24.92 -9.66 -16.30
CA LYS A 65 -24.26 -9.72 -17.60
C LYS A 65 -22.80 -9.30 -17.59
N LEU A 66 -22.29 -8.73 -16.49
CA LEU A 66 -20.89 -8.35 -16.35
C LEU A 66 -20.03 -9.59 -16.12
N ASP A 67 -18.91 -9.67 -16.81
CA ASP A 67 -17.90 -10.67 -16.53
C ASP A 67 -17.16 -10.30 -15.24
N LEU A 68 -17.46 -11.02 -14.16
CA LEU A 68 -16.88 -10.81 -12.84
C LEU A 68 -15.39 -11.12 -12.84
N ASP A 69 -14.93 -12.05 -13.66
CA ASP A 69 -13.51 -12.41 -13.76
C ASP A 69 -12.69 -11.27 -14.36
N ASP A 70 -13.24 -10.57 -15.37
CA ASP A 70 -12.58 -9.39 -15.95
C ASP A 70 -12.48 -8.23 -14.95
N ILE A 71 -13.52 -8.00 -14.15
CA ILE A 71 -13.52 -6.98 -13.09
C ILE A 71 -12.49 -7.32 -12.02
N ASP A 72 -12.44 -8.56 -11.60
CA ASP A 72 -11.48 -9.05 -10.61
C ASP A 72 -10.04 -8.91 -11.11
N THR A 73 -9.78 -9.32 -12.32
CA THR A 73 -8.47 -9.21 -12.98
C THR A 73 -8.00 -7.75 -13.08
N ALA A 74 -8.89 -6.85 -13.51
CA ALA A 74 -8.59 -5.42 -13.59
C ALA A 74 -8.32 -4.83 -12.20
N GLY A 75 -9.11 -5.21 -11.21
CA GLY A 75 -8.95 -4.77 -9.82
C GLY A 75 -7.63 -5.22 -9.22
N GLU A 76 -7.23 -6.47 -9.41
CA GLU A 76 -5.94 -7.00 -8.96
C GLU A 76 -4.78 -6.27 -9.62
N PHE A 77 -4.83 -6.05 -10.91
CA PHE A 77 -3.81 -5.30 -11.64
C PHE A 77 -3.62 -3.90 -11.05
N MET A 78 -4.70 -3.17 -10.82
CA MET A 78 -4.64 -1.82 -10.25
C MET A 78 -4.04 -1.82 -8.84
N VAL A 79 -4.49 -2.71 -7.98
CA VAL A 79 -4.04 -2.78 -6.59
C VAL A 79 -2.56 -3.12 -6.50
N TYR A 80 -2.15 -4.21 -7.13
CA TYR A 80 -0.75 -4.68 -7.00
C TYR A 80 0.25 -3.77 -7.73
N THR A 81 -0.15 -3.18 -8.85
CA THR A 81 0.66 -2.16 -9.53
C THR A 81 0.84 -0.93 -8.63
N ARG A 82 -0.23 -0.47 -7.99
CA ARG A 82 -0.16 0.68 -7.09
C ARG A 82 0.59 0.37 -5.79
N ALA A 83 0.39 -0.80 -5.23
CA ALA A 83 1.13 -1.25 -4.06
C ALA A 83 2.64 -1.32 -4.34
N TYR A 84 3.02 -1.89 -5.48
CA TYR A 84 4.42 -1.95 -5.88
C TYR A 84 5.04 -0.56 -6.06
N TYR A 85 4.29 0.38 -6.60
CA TYR A 85 4.73 1.78 -6.71
C TYR A 85 5.23 2.34 -5.37
N TRP A 86 4.56 2.00 -4.27
CA TRP A 86 4.95 2.48 -2.94
C TRP A 86 6.16 1.76 -2.36
N ILE A 87 6.33 0.47 -2.62
CA ILE A 87 7.42 -0.32 -2.02
C ILE A 87 8.68 -0.37 -2.89
N GLN A 88 8.60 0.00 -4.16
CA GLN A 88 9.73 -0.08 -5.10
C GLN A 88 10.96 0.73 -4.69
N ASP A 89 10.77 1.77 -3.90
CA ASP A 89 11.86 2.63 -3.42
C ASP A 89 12.62 2.03 -2.23
N PHE A 90 12.21 0.86 -1.75
CA PHE A 90 12.86 0.21 -0.62
C PHE A 90 14.34 -0.04 -0.89
N LYS A 91 15.19 0.49 -0.01
CA LYS A 91 16.66 0.34 -0.11
C LYS A 91 17.15 -0.63 0.95
N ILE A 92 17.53 -1.83 0.52
CA ILE A 92 17.97 -2.92 1.41
C ILE A 92 19.19 -2.53 2.26
N ARG A 93 20.05 -1.67 1.74
CA ARG A 93 21.26 -1.19 2.46
C ARG A 93 21.01 0.04 3.33
N SER A 94 19.85 0.66 3.24
CA SER A 94 19.52 1.85 4.03
C SER A 94 19.12 1.47 5.46
N LYS A 95 19.78 2.10 6.43
CA LYS A 95 19.44 1.93 7.85
C LYS A 95 18.03 2.44 8.15
N GLU A 96 17.64 3.54 7.53
CA GLU A 96 16.33 4.17 7.72
C GLU A 96 15.20 3.24 7.28
N TRP A 97 15.32 2.63 6.09
CA TRP A 97 14.35 1.67 5.58
C TRP A 97 14.28 0.40 6.43
N LYS A 98 15.43 -0.13 6.84
CA LYS A 98 15.48 -1.31 7.72
C LYS A 98 14.87 -1.04 9.09
N LEU A 99 15.11 0.14 9.65
CA LEU A 99 14.56 0.53 10.95
C LEU A 99 13.05 0.66 10.88
N ALA A 100 12.51 1.33 9.87
CA ALA A 100 11.08 1.46 9.66
C ALA A 100 10.40 0.08 9.50
N LEU A 101 11.02 -0.81 8.73
CA LEU A 101 10.53 -2.17 8.58
C LEU A 101 10.52 -2.93 9.91
N LYS A 102 11.60 -2.86 10.66
CA LYS A 102 11.74 -3.55 11.94
C LYS A 102 10.75 -3.05 12.99
N GLU A 103 10.60 -1.74 13.13
CA GLU A 103 9.78 -1.15 14.20
C GLU A 103 8.28 -1.25 13.94
N TYR A 104 7.84 -1.12 12.69
CA TYR A 104 6.42 -0.95 12.38
C TYR A 104 5.80 -2.09 11.57
N TYR A 105 6.59 -2.87 10.85
CA TYR A 105 6.08 -3.80 9.83
C TYR A 105 6.71 -5.19 9.89
N SER A 106 7.34 -5.56 11.00
CA SER A 106 7.90 -6.91 11.18
C SER A 106 6.93 -7.83 11.92
N ASP A 107 5.78 -8.05 11.30
CA ASP A 107 4.70 -8.90 11.80
C ASP A 107 4.15 -9.83 10.69
N GLU A 108 3.30 -10.76 11.10
CA GLU A 108 2.68 -11.75 10.21
C GLU A 108 1.73 -11.10 9.19
N GLU A 109 1.08 -9.99 9.54
CA GLU A 109 0.18 -9.28 8.62
C GLU A 109 0.95 -8.65 7.46
N PHE A 110 2.06 -7.99 7.74
CA PHE A 110 2.92 -7.43 6.70
C PHE A 110 3.53 -8.54 5.83
N LEU A 111 3.94 -9.63 6.44
CA LEU A 111 4.42 -10.82 5.73
C LEU A 111 3.36 -11.37 4.78
N CYS A 112 2.10 -11.40 5.22
CA CYS A 112 0.96 -11.78 4.37
C CYS A 112 0.83 -10.86 3.15
N SER A 113 0.93 -9.55 3.33
CA SER A 113 0.89 -8.57 2.23
C SER A 113 1.99 -8.83 1.20
N LEU A 114 3.21 -9.13 1.65
CA LEU A 114 4.33 -9.47 0.76
C LEU A 114 4.07 -10.76 0.00
N LYS A 115 3.60 -11.81 0.67
CA LYS A 115 3.28 -13.10 0.04
C LYS A 115 2.22 -12.97 -1.04
N LEU A 116 1.15 -12.26 -0.76
CA LEU A 116 0.07 -12.01 -1.73
C LEU A 116 0.60 -11.26 -2.96
N THR A 117 1.42 -10.26 -2.76
CA THR A 117 2.00 -9.46 -3.84
C THR A 117 2.99 -10.27 -4.69
N ILE A 118 3.83 -11.06 -4.05
CA ILE A 118 4.75 -12.00 -4.73
C ILE A 118 3.95 -12.99 -5.58
N ASN A 119 2.93 -13.62 -5.01
CA ASN A 119 2.08 -14.57 -5.74
C ASN A 119 1.43 -13.93 -6.97
N TYR A 120 0.96 -12.70 -6.85
CA TYR A 120 0.41 -11.96 -7.99
C TYR A 120 1.45 -11.78 -9.10
N PHE A 121 2.63 -11.28 -8.78
CA PHE A 121 3.68 -11.05 -9.76
C PHE A 121 4.29 -12.34 -10.33
N GLU A 122 4.27 -13.43 -9.59
CA GLU A 122 4.60 -14.75 -10.13
C GLU A 122 3.58 -15.19 -11.18
N SER A 123 2.29 -14.97 -10.93
CA SER A 123 1.22 -15.30 -11.88
C SER A 123 1.26 -14.46 -13.17
N THR A 124 1.79 -13.25 -13.10
CA THR A 124 1.98 -12.36 -14.26
C THR A 124 3.38 -12.42 -14.85
N GLU A 125 4.22 -13.34 -14.38
CA GLU A 125 5.58 -13.58 -14.88
C GLU A 125 6.54 -12.38 -14.71
N GLU A 126 6.25 -11.51 -13.74
CA GLU A 126 7.11 -10.36 -13.41
C GLU A 126 8.16 -10.74 -12.35
N TYR A 127 9.07 -11.62 -12.70
CA TYR A 127 10.01 -12.25 -11.78
C TYR A 127 11.03 -11.31 -11.13
N GLU A 128 11.36 -10.20 -11.77
CA GLU A 128 12.24 -9.18 -11.18
C GLU A 128 11.60 -8.52 -9.95
N LYS A 129 10.30 -8.23 -10.04
CA LYS A 129 9.52 -7.72 -8.91
C LYS A 129 9.43 -8.75 -7.79
N CYS A 130 9.23 -10.02 -8.14
CA CYS A 130 9.23 -11.13 -7.17
C CYS A 130 10.57 -11.22 -6.43
N ALA A 131 11.67 -11.17 -7.14
CA ALA A 131 13.01 -11.25 -6.55
C ALA A 131 13.28 -10.07 -5.59
N PHE A 132 12.86 -8.89 -5.97
CA PHE A 132 12.96 -7.70 -5.13
C PHE A 132 12.13 -7.84 -3.85
N LEU A 133 10.87 -8.24 -3.96
CA LEU A 133 9.98 -8.42 -2.82
C LEU A 133 10.42 -9.55 -1.89
N LYS A 134 10.99 -10.63 -2.44
CA LYS A 134 11.53 -11.74 -1.64
C LYS A 134 12.69 -11.30 -0.75
N LYS A 135 13.52 -10.36 -1.19
CA LYS A 135 14.57 -9.78 -0.35
C LYS A 135 14.00 -9.04 0.87
N ILE A 136 12.92 -8.31 0.67
CA ILE A 136 12.22 -7.65 1.77
C ILE A 136 11.57 -8.68 2.69
N GLN A 137 10.94 -9.71 2.12
CA GLN A 137 10.34 -10.82 2.86
C GLN A 137 11.36 -11.50 3.78
N ASP A 138 12.56 -11.76 3.30
CA ASP A 138 13.63 -12.37 4.09
C ASP A 138 14.01 -11.49 5.29
N LEU A 139 14.08 -10.17 5.12
CA LEU A 139 14.30 -9.24 6.21
C LEU A 139 13.18 -9.28 7.26
N VAL A 140 11.93 -9.33 6.83
CA VAL A 140 10.77 -9.43 7.73
C VAL A 140 10.82 -10.74 8.52
N ILE A 141 11.06 -11.86 7.86
CA ILE A 141 11.16 -13.18 8.51
C ILE A 141 12.29 -13.18 9.54
N LYS A 142 13.45 -12.63 9.20
CA LYS A 142 14.58 -12.50 10.11
C LYS A 142 14.19 -11.66 11.34
N ASN A 143 13.51 -10.54 11.15
CA ASN A 143 13.08 -9.68 12.25
C ASN A 143 12.07 -10.37 13.16
N ILE A 144 11.11 -11.10 12.60
CA ILE A 144 10.12 -11.88 13.37
C ILE A 144 10.81 -12.93 14.21
N ASN A 145 11.75 -13.68 13.65
CA ASN A 145 12.48 -14.74 14.35
C ASN A 145 13.37 -14.18 15.48
N THR A 146 14.01 -13.04 15.25
CA THR A 146 14.80 -12.35 16.27
C THR A 146 13.92 -11.91 17.44
N ASN A 147 12.76 -11.32 17.18
CA ASN A 147 11.82 -10.90 18.21
C ASN A 147 11.29 -12.09 19.04
N LYS A 148 11.09 -13.27 18.45
CA LYS A 148 10.67 -14.48 19.17
C LYS A 148 11.74 -15.02 20.11
N ASN A 149 13.01 -14.81 19.78
CA ASN A 149 14.14 -15.31 20.59
C ASN A 149 14.50 -14.37 21.75
N GLU A 150 14.00 -13.14 21.77
CA GLU A 150 14.19 -12.17 22.86
C GLU A 150 13.15 -12.30 23.99
N ILE A 151 12.19 -13.20 23.85
CA ILE A 151 11.21 -13.56 24.88
C ILE A 151 11.72 -14.81 25.61
#